data_405c69d8245033391fc4dc0ec068edd9
#
_entry.id   405c69d8245033391fc4dc0ec068edd9
#
_cell.length_a   1.000
_cell.length_b   1.000
_cell.length_c   1.000
_cell.angle_alpha   90.00
_cell.angle_beta   90.00
_cell.angle_gamma   90.00
#
_symmetry.space_group_name_H-M   'P 1'
#
loop_
_entity.id
_entity.type
_entity.pdbx_description
1 polymer ?
#
loop_
_entity_poly.entity_id
_entity_poly.type
_entity_poly.pdbx_seq_one_letter_code
_entity_poly.pdbx_strand_id
1 'polypeptide(L)'
;MMFSFVACGNGNGGGNPYFGTKAPTAAKEVGDIVFSDGSATPYTANLTLTDSQRNAAIALIFYKGTELNSGNDTTARTLGVGLKHGYFIWCSSHANAYNVNITTIQCPASESSGGYTFSGDKNGSDNLEQIEAFSGVDDTATASKYPAFYFGKNYKNQTGSHVAGTSYETDWYLPSIAELFQIYANGKGENKVFDVDAASTLCGGDIFGSSYYWSSTQYALYSNIAAYRFNFSNVACSSYGKDGISYVCAIREF
;
A
#
# COMPACT_ATOMS: atom_id res chain seq x y z
N MET A 1 -27.85 -4.97 15.21
CA MET A 1 -27.58 -5.64 16.50
C MET A 1 -26.22 -5.16 16.95
N MET A 2 -26.20 -4.26 17.93
CA MET A 2 -24.99 -3.63 18.45
C MET A 2 -24.31 -4.60 19.40
N PHE A 3 -23.13 -5.12 19.07
CA PHE A 3 -22.31 -5.87 20.01
C PHE A 3 -21.49 -4.89 20.85
N SER A 4 -21.91 -4.71 22.09
CA SER A 4 -21.15 -3.99 23.11
C SER A 4 -20.10 -4.95 23.68
N PHE A 5 -18.83 -4.73 23.39
CA PHE A 5 -17.75 -5.41 24.10
C PHE A 5 -17.60 -4.81 25.49
N VAL A 6 -18.04 -5.55 26.49
CA VAL A 6 -17.71 -5.26 27.88
C VAL A 6 -16.29 -5.74 28.14
N ALA A 7 -15.37 -4.80 28.28
CA ALA A 7 -14.04 -5.08 28.81
C ALA A 7 -14.18 -5.43 30.28
N CYS A 8 -13.92 -6.69 30.65
CA CYS A 8 -13.71 -7.08 32.04
C CYS A 8 -12.37 -6.51 32.52
N GLY A 9 -12.47 -5.39 33.25
CA GLY A 9 -11.33 -4.84 33.99
C GLY A 9 -11.06 -5.66 35.25
N ASN A 10 -9.81 -6.07 35.44
CA ASN A 10 -9.24 -6.39 36.73
C ASN A 10 -7.95 -5.59 36.95
N GLY A 11 -8.06 -4.63 37.83
CA GLY A 11 -7.17 -4.21 38.90
C GLY A 11 -5.75 -3.71 38.58
N ASN A 12 -5.54 -2.41 38.84
CA ASN A 12 -4.33 -1.74 39.29
C ASN A 12 -3.09 -1.73 38.37
N GLY A 13 -3.02 -0.65 37.63
CA GLY A 13 -1.88 -0.17 36.87
C GLY A 13 -2.42 0.52 35.61
N GLY A 14 -2.35 1.86 35.50
CA GLY A 14 -2.87 2.62 34.35
C GLY A 14 -2.12 2.30 33.06
N GLY A 15 -2.24 1.06 32.57
CA GLY A 15 -1.75 0.63 31.27
C GLY A 15 -2.68 1.16 30.16
N ASN A 16 -2.10 1.64 29.07
CA ASN A 16 -2.83 1.99 27.89
C ASN A 16 -3.67 0.78 27.43
N PRO A 17 -5.01 0.89 27.24
CA PRO A 17 -5.85 -0.23 26.83
C PRO A 17 -5.60 -0.65 25.36
N TYR A 18 -4.79 0.09 24.63
CA TYR A 18 -4.48 -0.11 23.21
C TYR A 18 -3.07 -0.65 23.01
N PHE A 19 -2.82 -1.29 21.85
CA PHE A 19 -1.47 -1.70 21.45
C PHE A 19 -0.55 -0.48 21.24
N GLY A 20 -1.07 0.59 20.66
CA GLY A 20 -0.32 1.81 20.37
C GLY A 20 -0.42 2.87 21.47
N THR A 21 0.39 3.91 21.33
CA THR A 21 0.38 5.09 22.23
C THR A 21 -0.69 6.11 21.85
N LYS A 22 -1.16 6.10 20.60
CA LYS A 22 -2.28 6.90 20.09
C LYS A 22 -3.55 6.04 20.09
N ALA A 23 -4.68 6.59 20.54
CA ALA A 23 -5.97 5.91 20.49
C ALA A 23 -6.40 5.58 19.05
N PRO A 24 -7.28 4.58 18.83
CA PRO A 24 -7.76 4.23 17.49
C PRO A 24 -8.38 5.39 16.70
N THR A 25 -9.05 6.31 17.40
CA THR A 25 -9.69 7.51 16.80
C THR A 25 -8.74 8.69 16.60
N ALA A 26 -7.51 8.61 17.10
CA ALA A 26 -6.53 9.67 16.92
C ALA A 26 -6.04 9.72 15.47
N ALA A 27 -5.79 10.94 14.97
CA ALA A 27 -5.22 11.13 13.65
C ALA A 27 -3.86 10.44 13.54
N LYS A 28 -3.67 9.73 12.44
CA LYS A 28 -2.41 9.07 12.12
C LYS A 28 -1.54 10.01 11.31
N GLU A 29 -0.24 9.89 11.51
CA GLU A 29 0.78 10.72 10.86
C GLU A 29 1.82 9.84 10.16
N VAL A 30 2.54 10.40 9.20
CA VAL A 30 3.62 9.70 8.49
C VAL A 30 4.67 9.18 9.50
N GLY A 31 5.00 7.90 9.40
CA GLY A 31 5.87 7.19 10.34
C GLY A 31 5.14 6.48 11.48
N ASP A 32 3.81 6.58 11.57
CA ASP A 32 3.05 5.78 12.55
C ASP A 32 3.00 4.30 12.14
N ILE A 33 3.25 3.42 13.11
CA ILE A 33 2.93 1.99 13.05
C ILE A 33 1.47 1.84 13.49
N VAL A 34 0.63 1.29 12.64
CA VAL A 34 -0.79 1.04 12.94
C VAL A 34 -0.99 -0.39 13.40
N PHE A 35 -1.78 -0.59 14.44
CA PHE A 35 -2.11 -1.90 14.99
C PHE A 35 -3.54 -2.33 14.63
N SER A 36 -3.82 -3.61 14.77
CA SER A 36 -5.08 -4.25 14.42
C SER A 36 -6.31 -3.73 15.19
N ASP A 37 -6.10 -3.10 16.34
CA ASP A 37 -7.14 -2.38 17.11
C ASP A 37 -7.37 -0.94 16.64
N GLY A 38 -6.64 -0.49 15.62
CA GLY A 38 -6.68 0.86 15.06
C GLY A 38 -5.83 1.88 15.81
N SER A 39 -5.25 1.52 16.92
CA SER A 39 -4.29 2.37 17.63
C SER A 39 -2.99 2.51 16.81
N ALA A 40 -2.17 3.51 17.14
CA ALA A 40 -0.90 3.72 16.45
C ALA A 40 0.21 4.14 17.40
N THR A 41 1.46 3.94 16.97
CA THR A 41 2.66 4.43 17.69
C THR A 41 3.63 5.05 16.67
N PRO A 42 4.11 6.28 16.89
CA PRO A 42 5.15 6.85 16.04
C PRO A 42 6.43 6.00 16.07
N TYR A 43 6.95 5.67 14.89
CA TYR A 43 8.24 5.00 14.78
C TYR A 43 9.37 5.95 15.19
N THR A 44 10.29 5.43 15.98
CA THR A 44 11.58 6.06 16.27
C THR A 44 12.67 4.98 16.23
N ALA A 45 13.92 5.38 15.97
CA ALA A 45 15.04 4.43 15.87
C ALA A 45 15.28 3.58 17.13
N ASN A 46 14.84 4.07 18.30
CA ASN A 46 14.98 3.37 19.59
C ASN A 46 13.67 2.70 20.04
N LEU A 47 12.64 2.70 19.21
CA LEU A 47 11.37 2.06 19.55
C LEU A 47 11.57 0.55 19.68
N THR A 48 11.01 -0.01 20.74
CA THR A 48 10.88 -1.45 20.93
C THR A 48 9.42 -1.84 21.00
N LEU A 49 9.08 -2.93 20.35
CA LEU A 49 7.73 -3.50 20.40
C LEU A 49 7.77 -4.80 21.20
N THR A 50 6.74 -5.03 22.00
CA THR A 50 6.47 -6.34 22.58
C THR A 50 6.06 -7.33 21.49
N ASP A 51 6.09 -8.63 21.77
CA ASP A 51 5.61 -9.65 20.81
C ASP A 51 4.12 -9.46 20.47
N SER A 52 3.30 -9.06 21.46
CA SER A 52 1.89 -8.76 21.23
C SER A 52 1.70 -7.58 20.26
N GLN A 53 2.52 -6.54 20.40
CA GLN A 53 2.48 -5.39 19.48
C GLN A 53 2.97 -5.77 18.09
N ARG A 54 4.06 -6.56 17.96
CA ARG A 54 4.52 -7.06 16.66
C ARG A 54 3.44 -7.87 15.95
N ASN A 55 2.78 -8.77 16.67
CA ASN A 55 1.72 -9.61 16.13
C ASN A 55 0.42 -8.84 15.84
N ALA A 56 0.29 -7.63 16.35
CA ALA A 56 -0.84 -6.74 16.09
C ALA A 56 -0.54 -5.65 15.04
N ALA A 57 0.71 -5.44 14.68
CA ALA A 57 1.09 -4.44 13.67
C ALA A 57 0.56 -4.84 12.29
N ILE A 58 -0.09 -3.90 11.58
CA ILE A 58 -0.74 -4.15 10.29
C ILE A 58 -0.24 -3.26 9.15
N ALA A 59 0.23 -2.03 9.46
CA ALA A 59 0.65 -1.07 8.44
C ALA A 59 1.63 -0.04 8.99
N LEU A 60 2.32 0.63 8.06
CA LEU A 60 3.15 1.82 8.29
C LEU A 60 2.55 2.98 7.50
N ILE A 61 2.20 4.08 8.17
CA ILE A 61 1.69 5.27 7.48
C ILE A 61 2.86 5.94 6.73
N PHE A 62 2.72 6.02 5.40
CA PHE A 62 3.74 6.61 4.55
C PHE A 62 3.33 7.93 3.91
N TYR A 63 2.05 8.28 3.92
CA TYR A 63 1.56 9.49 3.27
C TYR A 63 0.35 10.07 4.01
N LYS A 64 0.30 11.41 4.02
CA LYS A 64 -0.86 12.19 4.45
C LYS A 64 -0.91 13.49 3.64
N GLY A 65 -1.98 13.72 2.90
CA GLY A 65 -2.11 14.91 2.05
C GLY A 65 -3.19 14.76 0.99
N THR A 66 -3.19 15.67 0.02
CA THR A 66 -4.17 15.76 -1.08
C THR A 66 -3.54 15.54 -2.46
N GLU A 67 -2.20 15.49 -2.55
CA GLU A 67 -1.48 15.47 -3.84
C GLU A 67 -1.66 14.15 -4.61
N LEU A 68 -2.05 13.07 -3.91
CA LEU A 68 -2.35 11.77 -4.50
C LEU A 68 -3.83 11.58 -4.86
N ASN A 69 -4.65 12.61 -4.73
CA ASN A 69 -6.03 12.55 -5.15
C ASN A 69 -6.15 12.60 -6.67
N SER A 70 -7.20 11.99 -7.20
CA SER A 70 -7.59 12.12 -8.60
C SER A 70 -8.47 13.37 -8.81
N GLY A 71 -8.27 14.05 -9.93
CA GLY A 71 -9.09 15.22 -10.30
C GLY A 71 -8.98 16.39 -9.31
N ASN A 72 -10.14 16.92 -8.92
CA ASN A 72 -10.25 18.08 -8.04
C ASN A 72 -10.62 17.72 -6.59
N ASP A 73 -10.47 16.47 -6.18
CA ASP A 73 -10.73 16.06 -4.80
C ASP A 73 -9.68 16.67 -3.87
N THR A 74 -10.15 17.39 -2.86
CA THR A 74 -9.33 18.08 -1.84
C THR A 74 -9.38 17.39 -0.49
N THR A 75 -10.00 16.21 -0.39
CA THR A 75 -10.04 15.42 0.86
C THR A 75 -8.64 14.89 1.16
N ALA A 76 -8.14 15.17 2.35
CA ALA A 76 -6.83 14.64 2.75
C ALA A 76 -6.92 13.12 2.95
N ARG A 77 -6.02 12.39 2.30
CA ARG A 77 -5.86 10.95 2.43
C ARG A 77 -4.74 10.61 3.39
N THR A 78 -4.93 9.57 4.17
CA THR A 78 -3.88 9.00 5.05
C THR A 78 -3.64 7.57 4.60
N LEU A 79 -2.48 7.30 4.00
CA LEU A 79 -2.17 6.01 3.39
C LEU A 79 -1.14 5.23 4.20
N GLY A 80 -1.43 3.96 4.43
CA GLY A 80 -0.53 3.02 5.06
C GLY A 80 -0.15 1.87 4.12
N VAL A 81 1.10 1.43 4.19
CA VAL A 81 1.59 0.25 3.48
C VAL A 81 1.59 -0.96 4.41
N GLY A 82 1.08 -2.08 3.90
CA GLY A 82 1.06 -3.36 4.61
C GLY A 82 2.46 -3.97 4.76
N LEU A 83 2.62 -4.79 5.78
CA LEU A 83 3.91 -5.35 6.19
C LEU A 83 4.39 -6.53 5.32
N LYS A 84 3.53 -7.10 4.47
CA LYS A 84 3.86 -8.27 3.64
C LYS A 84 3.86 -7.93 2.17
N HIS A 85 4.86 -8.45 1.47
CA HIS A 85 5.06 -8.31 0.05
C HIS A 85 4.83 -9.63 -0.67
N GLY A 86 4.53 -9.56 -1.97
CA GLY A 86 4.39 -10.70 -2.85
C GLY A 86 5.32 -10.59 -4.06
N TYR A 87 5.29 -11.60 -4.96
CA TYR A 87 6.10 -11.62 -6.16
C TYR A 87 5.28 -12.22 -7.30
N PHE A 88 4.75 -11.35 -8.17
CA PHE A 88 3.71 -11.72 -9.15
C PHE A 88 3.89 -11.01 -10.49
N ILE A 89 3.21 -11.52 -11.52
CA ILE A 89 2.97 -10.78 -12.77
C ILE A 89 1.87 -9.73 -12.53
N TRP A 90 1.87 -8.65 -13.32
CA TRP A 90 0.83 -7.63 -13.27
C TRP A 90 -0.50 -8.20 -13.71
N CYS A 91 -0.53 -8.84 -14.90
CA CYS A 91 -1.63 -9.69 -15.36
C CYS A 91 -1.10 -10.80 -16.27
N SER A 92 -1.90 -11.87 -16.42
CA SER A 92 -1.58 -12.95 -17.36
C SER A 92 -1.84 -12.53 -18.80
N SER A 93 -1.20 -13.22 -19.77
CA SER A 93 -1.44 -13.02 -21.20
C SER A 93 -2.88 -13.34 -21.65
N HIS A 94 -3.67 -14.00 -20.79
CA HIS A 94 -5.08 -14.31 -21.02
C HIS A 94 -6.03 -13.31 -20.36
N ALA A 95 -5.51 -12.33 -19.65
CA ALA A 95 -6.32 -11.27 -19.05
C ALA A 95 -6.78 -10.26 -20.11
N ASN A 96 -8.00 -9.75 -20.00
CA ASN A 96 -8.53 -8.79 -20.96
C ASN A 96 -7.70 -7.50 -21.06
N ALA A 97 -7.10 -7.06 -19.95
CA ALA A 97 -6.22 -5.88 -19.93
C ALA A 97 -4.81 -6.12 -20.47
N TYR A 98 -4.44 -7.36 -20.87
CA TYR A 98 -3.07 -7.69 -21.27
C TYR A 98 -2.59 -6.86 -22.47
N ASN A 99 -3.39 -6.83 -23.56
CA ASN A 99 -3.05 -6.10 -24.78
C ASN A 99 -3.92 -4.85 -24.99
N VAL A 100 -4.39 -4.23 -23.90
CA VAL A 100 -5.32 -3.11 -23.96
C VAL A 100 -4.73 -1.86 -23.32
N ASN A 101 -4.95 -0.73 -24.00
CA ASN A 101 -4.64 0.60 -23.49
C ASN A 101 -5.83 1.13 -22.68
N ILE A 102 -5.70 1.22 -21.37
CA ILE A 102 -6.70 1.79 -20.46
C ILE A 102 -6.20 3.15 -20.00
N THR A 103 -6.68 4.21 -20.63
CA THR A 103 -6.15 5.58 -20.40
C THR A 103 -6.46 6.12 -19.01
N THR A 104 -7.49 5.63 -18.38
CA THR A 104 -7.96 6.09 -17.06
C THR A 104 -7.02 5.67 -15.92
N ILE A 105 -6.23 4.59 -16.09
CA ILE A 105 -5.24 4.15 -15.11
C ILE A 105 -3.80 4.54 -15.49
N GLN A 106 -3.63 5.58 -16.29
CA GLN A 106 -2.32 6.11 -16.66
C GLN A 106 -1.91 7.25 -15.72
N CYS A 107 -0.68 7.20 -15.27
CA CYS A 107 -0.07 8.22 -14.42
C CYS A 107 1.37 8.48 -14.93
N PRO A 108 1.52 9.26 -16.02
CA PRO A 108 2.84 9.59 -16.54
C PRO A 108 3.75 10.19 -15.49
N ALA A 109 4.96 9.61 -15.37
CA ALA A 109 6.03 10.08 -14.52
C ALA A 109 7.02 10.92 -15.33
N SER A 110 7.34 12.11 -14.86
CA SER A 110 8.37 12.98 -15.42
C SER A 110 9.49 13.16 -14.41
N GLU A 111 10.72 12.83 -14.83
CA GLU A 111 11.90 13.00 -13.99
C GLU A 111 12.23 14.50 -13.84
N SER A 112 12.62 14.89 -12.64
CA SER A 112 13.03 16.25 -12.29
C SER A 112 14.22 16.22 -11.33
N SER A 113 14.88 17.34 -11.12
CA SER A 113 16.05 17.46 -10.23
C SER A 113 15.78 17.08 -8.76
N GLY A 114 14.51 16.96 -8.35
CA GLY A 114 14.08 16.57 -7.01
C GLY A 114 13.40 15.19 -6.95
N GLY A 115 13.46 14.40 -8.04
CA GLY A 115 12.76 13.12 -8.14
C GLY A 115 11.77 13.07 -9.29
N TYR A 116 10.55 12.59 -9.04
CA TYR A 116 9.50 12.47 -10.04
C TYR A 116 8.31 13.39 -9.75
N THR A 117 7.71 13.89 -10.82
CA THR A 117 6.38 14.50 -10.83
C THR A 117 5.42 13.59 -11.59
N PHE A 118 4.15 13.60 -11.17
CA PHE A 118 3.13 12.70 -11.72
C PHE A 118 1.94 13.50 -12.19
N SER A 119 1.34 13.08 -13.30
CA SER A 119 0.10 13.62 -13.83
C SER A 119 -0.89 12.47 -14.12
N GLY A 120 -2.16 12.80 -14.36
CA GLY A 120 -3.19 11.79 -14.59
C GLY A 120 -3.66 11.12 -13.29
N ASP A 121 -3.88 9.81 -13.34
CA ASP A 121 -4.45 9.05 -12.23
C ASP A 121 -3.38 8.66 -11.19
N LYS A 122 -3.29 9.45 -10.13
CA LYS A 122 -2.35 9.24 -9.03
C LYS A 122 -2.90 8.34 -7.92
N ASN A 123 -4.19 8.05 -7.94
CA ASN A 123 -4.87 7.22 -6.95
C ASN A 123 -5.08 5.80 -7.50
N GLY A 124 -4.44 4.81 -6.90
CA GLY A 124 -4.56 3.41 -7.32
C GLY A 124 -5.77 2.66 -6.74
N SER A 125 -6.55 3.30 -5.85
CA SER A 125 -7.60 2.60 -5.10
C SER A 125 -8.73 2.03 -5.97
N ASP A 126 -9.03 2.68 -7.09
CA ASP A 126 -10.08 2.29 -8.04
C ASP A 126 -9.54 1.72 -9.36
N ASN A 127 -8.20 1.54 -9.47
CA ASN A 127 -7.61 1.07 -10.73
C ASN A 127 -8.09 -0.33 -11.14
N LEU A 128 -8.39 -1.19 -10.17
CA LEU A 128 -8.96 -2.50 -10.47
C LEU A 128 -10.37 -2.37 -11.02
N GLU A 129 -11.21 -1.53 -10.41
CA GLU A 129 -12.57 -1.24 -10.87
C GLU A 129 -12.57 -0.60 -12.28
N GLN A 130 -11.60 0.27 -12.55
CA GLN A 130 -11.42 0.85 -13.89
C GLN A 130 -11.03 -0.20 -14.94
N ILE A 131 -10.18 -1.17 -14.57
CA ILE A 131 -9.89 -2.33 -15.41
C ILE A 131 -11.15 -3.17 -15.63
N GLU A 132 -11.93 -3.42 -14.58
CA GLU A 132 -13.21 -4.15 -14.64
C GLU A 132 -14.20 -3.47 -15.57
N ALA A 133 -14.42 -2.18 -15.39
CA ALA A 133 -15.34 -1.40 -16.22
C ALA A 133 -14.95 -1.39 -17.69
N PHE A 134 -13.65 -1.43 -18.00
CA PHE A 134 -13.14 -1.42 -19.36
C PHE A 134 -13.24 -2.79 -20.04
N SER A 135 -12.91 -3.86 -19.37
CA SER A 135 -12.71 -5.18 -19.97
C SER A 135 -13.89 -6.15 -19.82
N GLY A 136 -14.96 -5.72 -19.12
CA GLY A 136 -16.09 -6.61 -18.77
C GLY A 136 -15.81 -7.43 -17.51
N VAL A 137 -16.86 -7.74 -16.78
CA VAL A 137 -16.90 -8.04 -15.34
C VAL A 137 -16.18 -9.31 -14.91
N ASP A 138 -15.92 -10.26 -15.78
CA ASP A 138 -15.60 -11.63 -15.33
C ASP A 138 -14.12 -11.92 -15.05
N ASP A 139 -13.20 -10.97 -15.36
CA ASP A 139 -11.78 -11.27 -15.39
C ASP A 139 -10.98 -10.67 -14.25
N THR A 140 -11.58 -9.79 -13.49
CA THR A 140 -10.86 -9.00 -12.51
C THR A 140 -10.85 -9.63 -11.14
N ALA A 141 -9.79 -9.40 -10.40
CA ALA A 141 -9.57 -9.92 -9.07
C ALA A 141 -9.41 -11.44 -8.95
N THR A 142 -9.11 -12.16 -10.03
CA THR A 142 -8.70 -13.55 -9.91
C THR A 142 -7.19 -13.68 -9.78
N ALA A 143 -6.75 -14.62 -8.92
CA ALA A 143 -5.33 -14.91 -8.73
C ALA A 143 -4.62 -15.36 -10.01
N SER A 144 -5.35 -15.93 -10.97
CA SER A 144 -4.81 -16.45 -12.23
C SER A 144 -4.67 -15.39 -13.31
N LYS A 145 -5.56 -14.39 -13.36
CA LYS A 145 -5.56 -13.36 -14.41
C LYS A 145 -4.88 -12.06 -14.00
N TYR A 146 -5.08 -11.61 -12.76
CA TYR A 146 -4.54 -10.36 -12.22
C TYR A 146 -3.84 -10.58 -10.87
N PRO A 147 -2.77 -11.37 -10.79
CA PRO A 147 -2.20 -11.78 -9.50
C PRO A 147 -1.71 -10.62 -8.64
N ALA A 148 -1.13 -9.57 -9.25
CA ALA A 148 -0.68 -8.38 -8.50
C ALA A 148 -1.86 -7.64 -7.83
N PHE A 149 -2.97 -7.46 -8.54
CA PHE A 149 -4.18 -6.84 -8.00
C PHE A 149 -4.89 -7.75 -6.99
N TYR A 150 -4.93 -9.06 -7.28
CA TYR A 150 -5.50 -10.04 -6.36
C TYR A 150 -4.77 -10.05 -5.02
N PHE A 151 -3.44 -9.93 -5.03
CA PHE A 151 -2.64 -9.79 -3.81
C PHE A 151 -3.11 -8.60 -2.97
N GLY A 152 -3.25 -7.41 -3.56
CA GLY A 152 -3.75 -6.22 -2.87
C GLY A 152 -5.15 -6.46 -2.31
N LYS A 153 -6.12 -6.75 -3.18
CA LYS A 153 -7.54 -6.92 -2.79
C LYS A 153 -7.76 -8.01 -1.73
N ASN A 154 -6.91 -9.04 -1.72
CA ASN A 154 -6.99 -10.16 -0.79
C ASN A 154 -5.84 -10.17 0.23
N TYR A 155 -5.34 -9.00 0.60
CA TYR A 155 -4.21 -8.85 1.50
C TYR A 155 -4.40 -9.57 2.85
N LYS A 156 -5.64 -9.69 3.32
CA LYS A 156 -6.00 -10.45 4.51
C LYS A 156 -5.58 -11.93 4.49
N ASN A 157 -5.41 -12.50 3.31
CA ASN A 157 -5.01 -13.89 3.14
C ASN A 157 -3.48 -14.09 3.21
N GLN A 158 -2.70 -12.99 3.29
CA GLN A 158 -1.25 -13.07 3.40
C GLN A 158 -0.84 -13.42 4.82
N THR A 159 -0.07 -14.49 4.98
CA THR A 159 0.47 -14.88 6.28
C THR A 159 1.31 -13.75 6.87
N GLY A 160 0.98 -13.33 8.08
CA GLY A 160 1.66 -12.24 8.77
C GLY A 160 1.17 -10.83 8.36
N SER A 161 0.07 -10.71 7.62
CA SER A 161 -0.59 -9.41 7.39
C SER A 161 -1.28 -8.87 8.64
N HIS A 162 -1.72 -9.77 9.52
CA HIS A 162 -2.43 -9.53 10.79
C HIS A 162 -3.75 -8.75 10.64
N VAL A 163 -4.30 -8.63 9.42
CA VAL A 163 -5.53 -7.86 9.17
C VAL A 163 -6.79 -8.72 9.15
N ALA A 164 -6.67 -10.05 8.96
CA ALA A 164 -7.82 -10.95 8.92
C ALA A 164 -8.62 -10.93 10.23
N GLY A 165 -9.95 -10.81 10.14
CA GLY A 165 -10.85 -10.71 11.29
C GLY A 165 -10.84 -9.37 12.02
N THR A 166 -10.17 -8.35 11.48
CA THR A 166 -10.15 -6.98 12.01
C THR A 166 -11.02 -6.06 11.16
N SER A 167 -11.27 -4.83 11.62
CA SER A 167 -11.91 -3.80 10.81
C SER A 167 -11.08 -3.30 9.62
N TYR A 168 -9.85 -3.81 9.49
CA TYR A 168 -8.89 -3.47 8.45
C TYR A 168 -8.67 -4.59 7.44
N GLU A 169 -9.53 -5.60 7.39
CA GLU A 169 -9.35 -6.76 6.50
C GLU A 169 -9.69 -6.48 5.03
N THR A 170 -10.39 -5.38 4.72
CA THR A 170 -10.80 -4.96 3.37
C THR A 170 -10.13 -3.66 2.94
N ASP A 171 -10.40 -3.22 1.71
CA ASP A 171 -9.98 -1.94 1.12
C ASP A 171 -8.46 -1.80 0.88
N TRP A 172 -7.76 -2.93 0.83
CA TRP A 172 -6.38 -2.99 0.38
C TRP A 172 -6.32 -3.08 -1.14
N TYR A 173 -5.32 -2.40 -1.74
CA TYR A 173 -5.17 -2.37 -3.19
C TYR A 173 -3.70 -2.27 -3.61
N LEU A 174 -3.45 -2.52 -4.90
CA LEU A 174 -2.14 -2.35 -5.53
C LEU A 174 -1.89 -0.86 -5.78
N PRO A 175 -0.83 -0.24 -5.21
CA PRO A 175 -0.60 1.19 -5.32
C PRO A 175 -0.37 1.67 -6.76
N SER A 176 -0.73 2.92 -7.06
CA SER A 176 -0.30 3.61 -8.27
C SER A 176 1.22 3.87 -8.26
N ILE A 177 1.78 4.29 -9.39
CA ILE A 177 3.20 4.65 -9.46
C ILE A 177 3.52 5.89 -8.59
N ALA A 178 2.59 6.83 -8.47
CA ALA A 178 2.73 8.00 -7.62
C ALA A 178 2.71 7.63 -6.12
N GLU A 179 1.84 6.69 -5.73
CA GLU A 179 1.79 6.18 -4.36
C GLU A 179 3.04 5.38 -3.99
N LEU A 180 3.58 4.55 -4.90
CA LEU A 180 4.87 3.87 -4.68
C LEU A 180 6.02 4.86 -4.49
N PHE A 181 6.06 5.93 -5.28
CA PHE A 181 7.06 6.98 -5.12
C PHE A 181 6.96 7.65 -3.75
N GLN A 182 5.75 7.87 -3.22
CA GLN A 182 5.59 8.46 -1.88
C GLN A 182 6.06 7.52 -0.75
N ILE A 183 5.91 6.20 -0.91
CA ILE A 183 6.54 5.25 0.04
C ILE A 183 8.07 5.46 0.06
N TYR A 184 8.69 5.63 -1.12
CA TYR A 184 10.11 5.93 -1.22
C TYR A 184 10.44 7.30 -0.61
N ALA A 185 9.78 8.34 -1.06
CA ALA A 185 10.11 9.73 -0.68
C ALA A 185 10.06 9.95 0.84
N ASN A 186 9.02 9.45 1.48
CA ASN A 186 8.80 9.61 2.92
C ASN A 186 9.45 8.53 3.78
N GLY A 187 9.73 7.34 3.21
CA GLY A 187 10.17 6.18 3.96
C GLY A 187 11.62 5.71 3.70
N LYS A 188 12.26 6.14 2.60
CA LYS A 188 13.56 5.62 2.19
C LYS A 188 14.52 6.66 1.60
N GLY A 189 14.00 7.73 0.99
CA GLY A 189 14.77 8.80 0.36
C GLY A 189 15.67 9.56 1.34
N GLU A 190 16.52 10.45 0.80
CA GLU A 190 17.45 11.25 1.62
C GLU A 190 16.72 12.14 2.65
N ASN A 191 15.55 12.65 2.29
CA ASN A 191 14.71 13.49 3.14
C ASN A 191 13.55 12.72 3.78
N LYS A 192 13.71 11.41 3.98
CA LYS A 192 12.67 10.56 4.56
C LYS A 192 12.23 11.05 5.94
N VAL A 193 10.94 10.95 6.20
CA VAL A 193 10.33 11.27 7.49
C VAL A 193 10.62 10.18 8.53
N PHE A 194 10.68 8.92 8.06
CA PHE A 194 10.99 7.75 8.88
C PHE A 194 11.75 6.71 8.03
N ASP A 195 12.23 5.65 8.63
CA ASP A 195 12.86 4.54 7.91
C ASP A 195 11.85 3.40 7.74
N VAL A 196 11.28 3.25 6.54
CA VAL A 196 10.25 2.26 6.25
C VAL A 196 10.77 0.83 6.40
N ASP A 197 12.01 0.55 5.99
CA ASP A 197 12.59 -0.79 6.07
C ASP A 197 12.90 -1.16 7.54
N ALA A 198 13.43 -0.23 8.32
CA ALA A 198 13.69 -0.44 9.74
C ALA A 198 12.37 -0.58 10.54
N ALA A 199 11.36 0.25 10.24
CA ALA A 199 10.04 0.15 10.86
C ALA A 199 9.35 -1.17 10.51
N SER A 200 9.41 -1.61 9.24
CA SER A 200 8.86 -2.90 8.81
C SER A 200 9.56 -4.06 9.50
N THR A 201 10.90 -4.05 9.55
CA THR A 201 11.69 -5.06 10.26
C THR A 201 11.31 -5.14 11.75
N LEU A 202 11.13 -4.00 12.40
CA LEU A 202 10.68 -3.93 13.81
C LEU A 202 9.33 -4.63 14.03
N CYS A 203 8.43 -4.53 13.04
CA CYS A 203 7.11 -5.17 13.03
C CYS A 203 7.13 -6.62 12.53
N GLY A 204 8.28 -7.20 12.16
CA GLY A 204 8.38 -8.52 11.55
C GLY A 204 7.88 -8.57 10.10
N GLY A 205 7.88 -7.43 9.43
CA GLY A 205 7.49 -7.26 8.04
C GLY A 205 8.63 -7.44 7.04
N ASP A 206 8.27 -7.37 5.77
CA ASP A 206 9.21 -7.44 4.64
C ASP A 206 9.79 -6.04 4.36
N ILE A 207 10.97 -5.99 3.74
CA ILE A 207 11.64 -4.73 3.39
C ILE A 207 11.56 -4.45 1.89
N PHE A 208 11.59 -3.18 1.50
CA PHE A 208 11.54 -2.78 0.09
C PHE A 208 12.86 -3.05 -0.66
N GLY A 209 13.95 -3.32 0.01
CA GLY A 209 15.21 -3.76 -0.58
C GLY A 209 15.64 -2.97 -1.83
N SER A 210 16.30 -3.67 -2.77
CA SER A 210 16.77 -3.13 -4.05
C SER A 210 15.96 -3.63 -5.25
N SER A 211 14.71 -3.99 -5.03
CA SER A 211 13.88 -4.65 -6.04
C SER A 211 12.89 -3.70 -6.72
N TYR A 212 12.37 -4.15 -7.86
CA TYR A 212 11.26 -3.49 -8.55
C TYR A 212 9.92 -3.94 -7.99
N TYR A 213 9.01 -2.97 -7.81
CA TYR A 213 7.64 -3.19 -7.37
C TYR A 213 6.65 -2.76 -8.44
N TRP A 214 5.70 -3.63 -8.77
CA TRP A 214 4.59 -3.28 -9.64
C TRP A 214 3.72 -2.17 -9.04
N SER A 215 3.34 -1.24 -9.90
CA SER A 215 2.21 -0.35 -9.63
C SER A 215 0.95 -0.81 -10.39
N SER A 216 -0.22 -0.31 -10.00
CA SER A 216 -1.47 -0.52 -10.75
C SER A 216 -1.51 0.28 -12.06
N THR A 217 -0.60 1.21 -12.27
CA THR A 217 -0.54 2.17 -13.37
C THR A 217 -0.02 1.54 -14.66
N GLN A 218 -0.73 1.70 -15.77
CA GLN A 218 -0.20 1.37 -17.09
C GLN A 218 0.83 2.40 -17.57
N TYR A 219 1.85 1.92 -18.31
CA TYR A 219 2.86 2.79 -18.90
C TYR A 219 2.34 3.50 -20.15
N ALA A 220 2.27 4.83 -20.14
CA ALA A 220 1.54 5.62 -21.14
C ALA A 220 2.00 5.39 -22.60
N LEU A 221 3.29 5.14 -22.85
CA LEU A 221 3.81 4.96 -24.22
C LEU A 221 3.56 3.56 -24.79
N TYR A 222 3.51 2.54 -23.93
CA TYR A 222 3.31 1.13 -24.33
C TYR A 222 2.24 0.50 -23.41
N SER A 223 1.17 1.24 -23.16
CA SER A 223 0.14 0.87 -22.17
C SER A 223 -0.60 -0.42 -22.50
N ASN A 224 -0.68 -0.80 -23.77
CA ASN A 224 -1.27 -2.07 -24.17
C ASN A 224 -0.47 -3.29 -23.68
N ILE A 225 0.86 -3.20 -23.55
CA ILE A 225 1.72 -4.34 -23.18
C ILE A 225 2.53 -4.12 -21.90
N ALA A 226 2.63 -2.89 -21.40
CA ALA A 226 3.49 -2.55 -20.28
C ALA A 226 2.76 -1.80 -19.16
N ALA A 227 3.25 -2.01 -17.94
CA ALA A 227 2.85 -1.24 -16.76
C ALA A 227 4.07 -0.63 -16.08
N TYR A 228 3.85 0.37 -15.24
CA TYR A 228 4.92 0.96 -14.43
C TYR A 228 5.30 0.06 -13.27
N ARG A 229 6.60 0.06 -12.99
CA ARG A 229 7.18 -0.45 -11.76
C ARG A 229 8.18 0.56 -11.21
N PHE A 230 8.36 0.56 -9.89
CA PHE A 230 9.29 1.44 -9.18
C PHE A 230 10.43 0.64 -8.57
N ASN A 231 11.66 1.14 -8.71
CA ASN A 231 12.84 0.56 -8.07
C ASN A 231 13.25 1.42 -6.87
N PHE A 232 13.23 0.82 -5.69
CA PHE A 232 13.51 1.50 -4.42
C PHE A 232 15.01 1.75 -4.17
N SER A 233 15.93 1.17 -4.97
CA SER A 233 17.38 1.38 -4.76
C SER A 233 17.96 2.49 -5.62
N ASN A 234 17.52 2.59 -6.89
CA ASN A 234 18.04 3.58 -7.84
C ASN A 234 16.99 4.65 -8.22
N VAL A 235 15.86 4.67 -7.52
CA VAL A 235 14.80 5.67 -7.68
C VAL A 235 14.29 5.73 -9.13
N ALA A 236 14.04 4.59 -9.75
CA ALA A 236 13.64 4.55 -11.15
C ALA A 236 12.17 4.14 -11.33
N CYS A 237 11.40 5.02 -11.96
CA CYS A 237 10.12 4.66 -12.58
C CYS A 237 10.43 4.03 -13.95
N SER A 238 10.13 2.76 -14.13
CA SER A 238 10.40 2.05 -15.38
C SER A 238 9.18 1.26 -15.86
N SER A 239 9.12 1.01 -17.17
CA SER A 239 8.11 0.12 -17.75
C SER A 239 8.61 -1.32 -17.81
N TYR A 240 7.68 -2.27 -17.74
CA TYR A 240 7.96 -3.68 -17.93
C TYR A 240 6.72 -4.40 -18.50
N GLY A 241 6.95 -5.51 -19.23
CA GLY A 241 5.85 -6.32 -19.75
C GLY A 241 4.94 -6.82 -18.64
N LYS A 242 3.63 -6.70 -18.83
CA LYS A 242 2.62 -7.03 -17.81
C LYS A 242 2.68 -8.49 -17.35
N ASP A 243 3.21 -9.39 -18.17
CA ASP A 243 3.47 -10.80 -17.86
C ASP A 243 4.83 -11.06 -17.18
N GLY A 244 5.63 -10.03 -17.01
CA GLY A 244 6.86 -10.11 -16.24
C GLY A 244 6.60 -10.12 -14.75
N ILE A 245 7.52 -10.69 -13.97
CA ILE A 245 7.38 -10.83 -12.52
C ILE A 245 8.11 -9.69 -11.81
N SER A 246 7.45 -9.08 -10.82
CA SER A 246 8.03 -8.08 -9.92
C SER A 246 7.42 -8.22 -8.53
N TYR A 247 8.04 -7.59 -7.54
CA TYR A 247 7.44 -7.51 -6.21
C TYR A 247 6.13 -6.71 -6.25
N VAL A 248 5.29 -6.95 -5.27
CA VAL A 248 4.05 -6.21 -5.01
C VAL A 248 3.94 -5.92 -3.52
N CYS A 249 3.39 -4.77 -3.18
CA CYS A 249 2.90 -4.45 -1.84
C CYS A 249 1.44 -4.06 -1.92
N ALA A 250 0.76 -4.07 -0.80
CA ALA A 250 -0.60 -3.58 -0.69
C ALA A 250 -0.63 -2.31 0.16
N ILE A 251 -1.44 -1.35 -0.22
CA ILE A 251 -1.69 -0.14 0.57
C ILE A 251 -3.17 0.01 0.87
N ARG A 252 -3.48 0.83 1.87
CA ARG A 252 -4.84 1.11 2.32
C ARG A 252 -4.95 2.53 2.87
N GLU A 253 -6.14 3.11 2.85
CA GLU A 253 -6.47 4.36 3.53
C GLU A 253 -6.93 4.11 4.99
N PHE A 254 -6.50 5.01 5.93
CA PHE A 254 -6.73 4.91 7.37
C PHE A 254 -7.42 6.14 7.96
#